data_c7ec9324bc87abb94428d35b03e93a39
#
_entry.id   c7ec9324bc87abb94428d35b03e93a39
#
_cell.length_a   1.000
_cell.length_b   1.000
_cell.length_c   1.000
_cell.angle_alpha   90.00
_cell.angle_beta   90.00
_cell.angle_gamma   90.00
#
_symmetry.space_group_name_H-M   'P 1'
#
loop_
_entity.id
_entity.type
_entity.pdbx_description
1 polymer ?
#
loop_
_entity_poly.entity_id
_entity_poly.type
_entity_poly.pdbx_seq_one_letter_code
_entity_poly.pdbx_strand_id
1 'polypeptide(L)'
;MTQQQKTFADEFIKRRCKHGSAKEAAIEAGYSEKTAASIAYNLLQREDVRNYIQERKNKLADELREEFLFDAIEARRVMNEILNNESSKDRDRLEAAIEFLDRAGFKSAEKLEVSGEDEALDKLAGILEQLRQ
;
A
#
# COMPACT_ATOMS: atom_id res chain seq x y z
N MET A 1 -11.26 -26.28 6.39
CA MET A 1 -11.02 -25.45 7.61
C MET A 1 -12.28 -25.36 8.46
N THR A 2 -12.13 -25.47 9.75
CA THR A 2 -13.22 -25.23 10.70
C THR A 2 -13.48 -23.73 10.89
N GLN A 3 -14.66 -23.38 11.43
CA GLN A 3 -14.98 -21.99 11.74
C GLN A 3 -13.99 -21.40 12.76
N GLN A 4 -13.58 -22.19 13.75
CA GLN A 4 -12.58 -21.76 14.74
C GLN A 4 -11.23 -21.46 14.11
N GLN A 5 -10.80 -22.25 13.12
CA GLN A 5 -9.57 -22.02 12.37
C GLN A 5 -9.64 -20.75 11.52
N LYS A 6 -10.80 -20.48 10.92
CA LYS A 6 -11.03 -19.21 10.20
C LYS A 6 -10.98 -18.02 11.15
N THR A 7 -11.62 -18.13 12.32
CA THR A 7 -11.57 -17.09 13.35
C THR A 7 -10.14 -16.81 13.79
N PHE A 8 -9.33 -17.85 13.98
CA PHE A 8 -7.91 -17.69 14.27
C PHE A 8 -7.20 -16.86 13.19
N ALA A 9 -7.40 -17.23 11.93
CA ALA A 9 -6.78 -16.54 10.80
C ALA A 9 -7.21 -15.07 10.72
N ASP A 10 -8.49 -14.79 10.91
CA ASP A 10 -9.02 -13.42 10.92
C ASP A 10 -8.45 -12.59 12.08
N GLU A 11 -8.36 -13.17 13.28
CA GLU A 11 -7.76 -12.51 14.44
C GLU A 11 -6.25 -12.26 14.25
N PHE A 12 -5.56 -13.19 13.58
CA PHE A 12 -4.15 -13.01 13.25
C PHE A 12 -3.94 -11.88 12.23
N ILE A 13 -4.82 -11.77 11.24
CA ILE A 13 -4.80 -10.66 10.25
C ILE A 13 -5.04 -9.31 10.96
N LYS A 14 -6.01 -9.21 11.87
CA LYS A 14 -6.26 -8.00 12.67
C LYS A 14 -5.02 -7.54 13.43
N ARG A 15 -4.19 -8.47 13.87
CA ARG A 15 -2.92 -8.22 14.55
C ARG A 15 -1.74 -8.04 13.59
N ARG A 16 -2.03 -7.75 12.30
CA ARG A 16 -1.05 -7.51 11.24
C ARG A 16 -0.10 -8.68 10.98
N CYS A 17 -0.56 -9.89 11.22
CA CYS A 17 0.21 -11.13 11.04
C CYS A 17 1.56 -11.14 11.78
N LYS A 18 1.65 -10.48 12.93
CA LYS A 18 2.86 -10.48 13.74
C LYS A 18 3.01 -11.82 14.44
N HIS A 19 4.15 -12.48 14.28
CA HIS A 19 4.41 -13.78 14.89
C HIS A 19 4.20 -13.80 16.41
N GLY A 20 4.61 -12.75 17.11
CA GLY A 20 4.39 -12.63 18.55
C GLY A 20 2.92 -12.56 18.99
N SER A 21 2.00 -12.30 18.06
CA SER A 21 0.56 -12.19 18.34
C SER A 21 -0.24 -13.45 17.97
N ALA A 22 0.40 -14.48 17.44
CA ALA A 22 -0.28 -15.70 17.00
C ALA A 22 -0.94 -16.45 18.16
N LYS A 23 -0.29 -16.52 19.31
CA LYS A 23 -0.85 -17.10 20.53
C LYS A 23 -2.14 -16.39 20.95
N GLU A 24 -2.12 -15.07 20.99
CA GLU A 24 -3.28 -14.24 21.33
C GLU A 24 -4.43 -14.43 20.34
N ALA A 25 -4.13 -14.52 19.06
CA ALA A 25 -5.12 -14.81 18.03
C ALA A 25 -5.78 -16.18 18.24
N ALA A 26 -5.02 -17.17 18.66
CA ALA A 26 -5.56 -18.48 18.98
C ALA A 26 -6.46 -18.45 20.23
N ILE A 27 -6.07 -17.71 21.26
CA ILE A 27 -6.90 -17.53 22.47
C ILE A 27 -8.23 -16.86 22.10
N GLU A 28 -8.20 -15.80 21.32
CA GLU A 28 -9.41 -15.11 20.83
C GLU A 28 -10.31 -16.01 19.97
N ALA A 29 -9.72 -16.95 19.27
CA ALA A 29 -10.46 -17.95 18.50
C ALA A 29 -11.07 -19.07 19.37
N GLY A 30 -10.83 -19.04 20.68
CA GLY A 30 -11.41 -20.00 21.62
C GLY A 30 -10.54 -21.20 21.93
N TYR A 31 -9.26 -21.19 21.55
CA TYR A 31 -8.32 -22.24 21.94
C TYR A 31 -7.83 -22.01 23.39
N SER A 32 -7.54 -23.11 24.08
CA SER A 32 -7.02 -23.07 25.44
C SER A 32 -5.70 -22.31 25.52
N GLU A 33 -5.54 -21.44 26.52
CA GLU A 33 -4.31 -20.70 26.76
C GLU A 33 -3.08 -21.60 26.86
N LYS A 34 -3.24 -22.81 27.45
CA LYS A 34 -2.14 -23.78 27.61
C LYS A 34 -1.61 -24.32 26.29
N THR A 35 -2.47 -24.44 25.28
CA THR A 35 -2.14 -25.03 23.99
C THR A 35 -2.10 -24.00 22.85
N ALA A 36 -2.51 -22.77 23.10
CA ALA A 36 -2.66 -21.74 22.08
C ALA A 36 -1.39 -21.50 21.26
N ALA A 37 -0.24 -21.45 21.91
CA ALA A 37 1.03 -21.20 21.22
C ALA A 37 1.39 -22.31 20.23
N SER A 38 1.25 -23.60 20.61
CA SER A 38 1.55 -24.73 19.76
C SER A 38 0.49 -24.90 18.64
N ILE A 39 -0.77 -24.64 18.97
CA ILE A 39 -1.85 -24.66 17.98
C ILE A 39 -1.65 -23.59 16.94
N ALA A 40 -1.34 -22.35 17.35
CA ALA A 40 -1.06 -21.25 16.45
C ALA A 40 0.09 -21.57 15.49
N TYR A 41 1.18 -22.09 16.03
CA TYR A 41 2.32 -22.53 15.23
C TYR A 41 1.91 -23.57 14.18
N ASN A 42 1.20 -24.61 14.59
CA ASN A 42 0.76 -25.67 13.69
C ASN A 42 -0.23 -25.16 12.63
N LEU A 43 -1.17 -24.30 12.99
CA LEU A 43 -2.11 -23.71 12.05
C LEU A 43 -1.40 -22.87 10.99
N LEU A 44 -0.40 -22.09 11.37
CA LEU A 44 0.38 -21.27 10.42
C LEU A 44 1.26 -22.11 9.47
N GLN A 45 1.52 -23.38 9.78
CA GLN A 45 2.22 -24.30 8.87
C GLN A 45 1.28 -24.96 7.86
N ARG A 46 -0.02 -24.95 8.09
CA ARG A 46 -0.99 -25.58 7.19
C ARG A 46 -1.18 -24.74 5.94
N GLU A 47 -1.16 -25.41 4.80
CA GLU A 47 -1.33 -24.77 3.50
C GLU A 47 -2.70 -24.11 3.34
N ASP A 48 -3.77 -24.77 3.78
CA ASP A 48 -5.13 -24.21 3.71
C ASP A 48 -5.31 -22.95 4.54
N VAL A 49 -4.71 -22.88 5.71
CA VAL A 49 -4.72 -21.70 6.58
C VAL A 49 -3.92 -20.55 5.95
N ARG A 50 -2.74 -20.85 5.43
CA ARG A 50 -1.91 -19.83 4.74
C ARG A 50 -2.61 -19.27 3.52
N ASN A 51 -3.24 -20.12 2.72
CA ASN A 51 -4.00 -19.69 1.55
C ASN A 51 -5.18 -18.79 1.95
N TYR A 52 -5.92 -19.18 2.98
CA TYR A 52 -7.01 -18.36 3.51
C TYR A 52 -6.53 -16.98 3.96
N ILE A 53 -5.43 -16.92 4.70
CA ILE A 53 -4.83 -15.64 5.15
C ILE A 53 -4.45 -14.80 3.93
N GLN A 54 -3.81 -15.39 2.93
CA GLN A 54 -3.39 -14.66 1.73
C GLN A 54 -4.59 -14.13 0.93
N GLU A 55 -5.62 -14.92 0.74
CA GLU A 55 -6.85 -14.49 0.06
C GLU A 55 -7.54 -13.33 0.80
N ARG A 56 -7.63 -13.42 2.13
CA ARG A 56 -8.19 -12.35 2.95
C ARG A 56 -7.36 -11.08 2.89
N LYS A 57 -6.05 -11.19 2.89
CA LYS A 57 -5.13 -10.04 2.72
C LYS A 57 -5.28 -9.40 1.34
N ASN A 58 -5.40 -10.21 0.29
CA ASN A 58 -5.61 -9.70 -1.06
C ASN A 58 -6.93 -8.96 -1.19
N LYS A 59 -8.01 -9.52 -0.63
CA LYS A 59 -9.32 -8.87 -0.61
C LYS A 59 -9.27 -7.53 0.13
N LEU A 60 -8.64 -7.49 1.29
CA LEU A 60 -8.46 -6.25 2.05
C LEU A 60 -7.65 -5.21 1.26
N ALA A 61 -6.59 -5.65 0.56
CA ALA A 61 -5.80 -4.77 -0.28
C ALA A 61 -6.62 -4.18 -1.43
N ASP A 62 -7.49 -4.98 -2.05
CA ASP A 62 -8.36 -4.52 -3.14
C ASP A 62 -9.40 -3.49 -2.63
N GLU A 63 -10.01 -3.77 -1.48
CA GLU A 63 -10.93 -2.83 -0.83
C GLU A 63 -10.26 -1.49 -0.49
N LEU A 64 -9.05 -1.54 0.07
CA LEU A 64 -8.25 -0.34 0.36
C LEU A 64 -7.87 0.43 -0.91
N ARG A 65 -7.54 -0.26 -1.99
CA ARG A 65 -7.24 0.40 -3.28
C ARG A 65 -8.44 1.16 -3.82
N GLU A 66 -9.65 0.61 -3.69
CA GLU A 66 -10.87 1.31 -4.09
C GLU A 66 -11.09 2.56 -3.25
N GLU A 67 -10.93 2.48 -1.92
CA GLU A 67 -11.03 3.63 -1.03
C GLU A 67 -9.98 4.70 -1.37
N PHE A 68 -8.73 4.30 -1.58
CA PHE A 68 -7.67 5.23 -1.98
C PHE A 68 -7.93 5.87 -3.34
N LEU A 69 -8.61 5.19 -4.25
CA LEU A 69 -8.98 5.78 -5.53
C LEU A 69 -9.91 6.99 -5.32
N PHE A 70 -10.91 6.87 -4.46
CA PHE A 70 -11.79 7.99 -4.12
C PHE A 70 -11.04 9.10 -3.38
N ASP A 71 -10.18 8.75 -2.44
CA ASP A 71 -9.34 9.71 -1.73
C ASP A 71 -8.38 10.44 -2.69
N ALA A 72 -7.86 9.74 -3.69
CA ALA A 72 -7.00 10.33 -4.72
C ALA A 72 -7.74 11.38 -5.56
N ILE A 73 -9.02 11.18 -5.85
CA ILE A 73 -9.85 12.16 -6.56
C ILE A 73 -9.95 13.45 -5.74
N GLU A 74 -10.20 13.34 -4.44
CA GLU A 74 -10.28 14.48 -3.54
C GLU A 74 -8.93 15.18 -3.36
N ALA A 75 -7.86 14.41 -3.18
CA ALA A 75 -6.50 14.94 -3.10
C ALA A 75 -6.12 15.70 -4.37
N ARG A 76 -6.48 15.17 -5.55
CA ARG A 76 -6.27 15.85 -6.82
C ARG A 76 -7.01 17.17 -6.89
N ARG A 77 -8.25 17.23 -6.40
CA ARG A 77 -9.03 18.47 -6.35
C ARG A 77 -8.33 19.54 -5.53
N VAL A 78 -7.85 19.18 -4.33
CA VAL A 78 -7.11 20.10 -3.45
C VAL A 78 -5.81 20.58 -4.10
N MET A 79 -5.06 19.67 -4.71
CA MET A 79 -3.83 20.02 -5.43
C MET A 79 -4.10 20.98 -6.58
N ASN A 80 -5.17 20.76 -7.35
CA ASN A 80 -5.59 21.67 -8.42
C ASN A 80 -5.96 23.06 -7.89
N GLU A 81 -6.66 23.15 -6.77
CA GLU A 81 -6.99 24.41 -6.14
C GLU A 81 -5.73 25.20 -5.73
N ILE A 82 -4.76 24.53 -5.11
CA ILE A 82 -3.50 25.15 -4.71
C ILE A 82 -2.71 25.61 -5.95
N LEU A 83 -2.63 24.75 -6.97
CA LEU A 83 -1.89 25.04 -8.20
C LEU A 83 -2.44 26.26 -8.95
N ASN A 84 -3.77 26.39 -9.01
CA ASN A 84 -4.47 27.45 -9.76
C ASN A 84 -4.76 28.71 -8.92
N ASN A 85 -4.52 28.66 -7.64
CA ASN A 85 -4.76 29.79 -6.74
C ASN A 85 -3.55 30.74 -6.74
N GLU A 86 -3.68 31.86 -7.44
CA GLU A 86 -2.64 32.90 -7.51
C GLU A 86 -2.30 33.53 -6.15
N SER A 87 -3.21 33.42 -5.18
CA SER A 87 -2.99 33.89 -3.81
C SER A 87 -2.16 32.92 -2.97
N SER A 88 -1.99 31.69 -3.40
CA SER A 88 -1.15 30.71 -2.73
C SER A 88 0.33 31.08 -2.90
N LYS A 89 1.14 30.72 -1.91
CA LYS A 89 2.59 30.92 -1.97
C LYS A 89 3.20 30.16 -3.15
N ASP A 90 4.14 30.75 -3.84
CA ASP A 90 4.83 30.10 -4.96
C ASP A 90 5.44 28.76 -4.60
N ARG A 91 5.95 28.64 -3.38
CA ARG A 91 6.47 27.38 -2.85
C ARG A 91 5.40 26.29 -2.81
N ASP A 92 4.21 26.59 -2.30
CA ASP A 92 3.11 25.62 -2.20
C ASP A 92 2.60 25.22 -3.58
N ARG A 93 2.53 26.16 -4.51
CA ARG A 93 2.16 25.90 -5.90
C ARG A 93 3.19 25.03 -6.61
N LEU A 94 4.47 25.27 -6.37
CA LEU A 94 5.56 24.47 -6.92
C LEU A 94 5.53 23.05 -6.36
N GLU A 95 5.35 22.88 -5.06
CA GLU A 95 5.22 21.56 -4.43
C GLU A 95 4.02 20.78 -5.01
N ALA A 96 2.87 21.44 -5.17
CA ALA A 96 1.70 20.83 -5.79
C ALA A 96 1.98 20.38 -7.23
N ALA A 97 2.67 21.19 -8.02
CA ALA A 97 3.05 20.85 -9.40
C ALA A 97 4.00 19.65 -9.45
N ILE A 98 4.99 19.59 -8.56
CA ILE A 98 5.93 18.46 -8.44
C ILE A 98 5.17 17.17 -8.07
N GLU A 99 4.28 17.23 -7.10
CA GLU A 99 3.46 16.08 -6.68
C GLU A 99 2.57 15.57 -7.82
N PHE A 100 1.98 16.44 -8.61
CA PHE A 100 1.22 16.06 -9.81
C PHE A 100 2.09 15.32 -10.81
N LEU A 101 3.27 15.83 -11.09
CA LEU A 101 4.21 15.23 -12.05
C LEU A 101 4.67 13.86 -11.56
N ASP A 102 5.02 13.72 -10.30
CA ASP A 102 5.43 12.44 -9.71
C ASP A 102 4.31 11.39 -9.81
N ARG A 103 3.08 11.76 -9.48
CA ARG A 103 1.92 10.85 -9.54
C ARG A 103 1.51 10.50 -10.96
N ALA A 104 1.74 11.38 -11.92
CA ALA A 104 1.52 11.13 -13.33
C ALA A 104 2.60 10.23 -13.96
N GLY A 105 3.63 9.86 -13.22
CA GLY A 105 4.72 9.00 -13.69
C GLY A 105 5.96 9.73 -14.17
N PHE A 106 6.00 11.06 -14.08
CA PHE A 106 7.20 11.85 -14.35
C PHE A 106 8.04 11.93 -13.09
N LYS A 107 9.01 11.03 -12.98
CA LYS A 107 9.88 10.92 -11.80
C LYS A 107 10.83 12.11 -11.69
N SER A 108 11.12 12.53 -10.45
CA SER A 108 12.11 13.55 -10.19
C SER A 108 13.51 13.14 -10.67
N ALA A 109 14.38 14.15 -10.94
CA ALA A 109 15.75 13.93 -11.37
C ALA A 109 16.56 13.04 -10.42
N GLU A 110 16.34 13.11 -9.13
CA GLU A 110 17.01 12.26 -8.13
C GLU A 110 16.75 10.76 -8.33
N LYS A 111 15.53 10.38 -8.71
CA LYS A 111 15.19 8.98 -9.01
C LYS A 111 15.76 8.52 -10.36
N LEU A 112 16.04 9.44 -11.26
CA LEU A 112 16.65 9.16 -12.56
C LEU A 112 18.16 8.93 -12.44
N GLU A 113 18.85 9.55 -11.50
CA GLU A 113 20.28 9.36 -11.23
C GLU A 113 20.62 7.91 -10.82
N VAL A 114 19.70 7.20 -10.20
CA VAL A 114 19.88 5.79 -9.80
C VAL A 114 19.97 4.85 -11.00
N SER A 115 19.45 5.24 -12.17
CA SER A 115 19.43 4.43 -13.39
C SER A 115 20.51 4.80 -14.43
N GLY A 116 21.40 5.76 -14.11
CA GLY A 116 22.47 6.25 -14.98
C GLY A 116 22.12 7.58 -15.65
N GLU A 117 23.07 8.53 -15.58
CA GLU A 117 22.87 9.90 -16.10
C GLU A 117 22.51 9.91 -17.61
N ASP A 118 23.22 9.12 -18.40
CA ASP A 118 23.04 9.09 -19.87
C ASP A 118 21.65 8.55 -20.25
N GLU A 119 21.20 7.51 -19.59
CA GLU A 119 19.86 6.92 -19.82
C GLU A 119 18.74 7.85 -19.37
N ALA A 120 18.95 8.56 -18.26
CA ALA A 120 18.01 9.55 -17.74
C ALA A 120 17.87 10.75 -18.69
N LEU A 121 18.97 11.25 -19.20
CA LEU A 121 18.99 12.35 -20.17
C LEU A 121 18.31 11.97 -21.49
N ASP A 122 18.55 10.77 -21.99
CA ASP A 122 17.90 10.26 -23.21
C ASP A 122 16.38 10.12 -23.02
N LYS A 123 15.91 9.64 -21.87
CA LYS A 123 14.48 9.56 -21.54
C LYS A 123 13.85 10.94 -21.44
N LEU A 124 14.53 11.89 -20.80
CA LEU A 124 14.06 13.26 -20.67
C LEU A 124 13.97 13.94 -22.03
N ALA A 125 14.98 13.79 -22.88
CA ALA A 125 15.00 14.31 -24.24
C ALA A 125 13.84 13.72 -25.07
N GLY A 126 13.56 12.42 -24.95
CA GLY A 126 12.44 11.76 -25.60
C GLY A 126 11.08 12.30 -25.16
N ILE A 127 10.91 12.56 -23.88
CA ILE A 127 9.67 13.15 -23.32
C ILE A 127 9.47 14.58 -23.83
N LEU A 128 10.53 15.40 -23.83
CA LEU A 128 10.47 16.77 -24.34
C LEU A 128 10.15 16.82 -25.82
N GLU A 129 10.67 15.90 -26.62
CA GLU A 129 10.37 15.77 -28.03
C GLU A 129 8.90 15.42 -28.28
N GLN A 130 8.33 14.51 -27.47
CA GLN A 130 6.91 14.17 -27.53
C GLN A 130 6.00 15.36 -27.17
N LEU A 131 6.41 16.19 -26.24
CA LEU A 131 5.66 17.38 -25.83
C LEU A 131 5.69 18.50 -26.86
N ARG A 132 6.66 18.51 -27.79
CA ARG A 132 6.74 19.48 -28.88
C ARG A 132 5.80 19.16 -30.06
N GLN A 133 5.37 17.93 -30.13
CA GLN A 133 4.41 17.50 -31.15
C GLN A 133 2.98 17.69 -30.64
#